data_63088c87f6859a23ff7de1f838c7398f
#
_entry.id   63088c87f6859a23ff7de1f838c7398f
#
_cell.length_a   1.000
_cell.length_b   1.000
_cell.length_c   1.000
_cell.angle_alpha   90.00
_cell.angle_beta   90.00
_cell.angle_gamma   90.00
#
_symmetry.space_group_name_H-M   'P 1'
#
loop_
_entity.id
_entity.type
_entity.pdbx_description
1 polymer ?
#
loop_
_entity_poly.entity_id
_entity_poly.type
_entity_poly.pdbx_seq_one_letter_code
_entity_poly.pdbx_strand_id
1 'polypeptide(L)'
;GFRDPAMREAVRRCGCGCVVMHMKGEPATMQDNPVYQDVVAEVRDYLRDAAAALEAAGIDRSRICVDPGPGFGKTPKHTIELIRNLHEIVHLGYPVMVAVSRKRFVGEAYHVEELHDRDVASAAEALLACELGASVVRTHNVEMTAAALKDLRPAVLLGLGSNVALVAEPGEETEAKIAQLNLAVGQLCSLPDTQIM
;
A
#
# COMPACT_ATOMS: atom_id res chain seq x y z
N GLY A 1 -9.55 1.33 4.74
CA GLY A 1 -9.11 0.64 5.93
C GLY A 1 -9.54 1.36 7.20
N PHE A 2 -9.49 0.64 8.31
CA PHE A 2 -9.82 1.19 9.65
C PHE A 2 -11.26 1.72 9.82
N ARG A 3 -12.22 1.19 9.05
CA ARG A 3 -13.65 1.47 9.22
C ARG A 3 -14.18 0.89 10.54
N ASP A 4 -13.62 -0.25 10.97
CA ASP A 4 -13.94 -0.88 12.25
C ASP A 4 -13.15 -0.20 13.39
N PRO A 5 -13.82 0.38 14.40
CA PRO A 5 -13.18 0.95 15.56
C PRO A 5 -12.32 -0.05 16.36
N ALA A 6 -12.71 -1.34 16.39
CA ALA A 6 -11.96 -2.39 17.07
C ALA A 6 -10.55 -2.57 16.47
N MET A 7 -10.39 -2.35 15.16
CA MET A 7 -9.09 -2.40 14.49
C MET A 7 -8.14 -1.30 14.99
N ARG A 8 -8.65 -0.09 15.22
CA ARG A 8 -7.84 1.04 15.74
C ARG A 8 -7.32 0.72 17.14
N GLU A 9 -8.20 0.17 17.99
CA GLU A 9 -7.82 -0.23 19.35
C GLU A 9 -6.80 -1.37 19.35
N ALA A 10 -6.97 -2.36 18.47
CA ALA A 10 -6.03 -3.46 18.31
C ALA A 10 -4.62 -2.94 17.93
N VAL A 11 -4.53 -2.07 16.92
CA VAL A 11 -3.25 -1.46 16.49
C VAL A 11 -2.63 -0.62 17.59
N ARG A 12 -3.44 0.16 18.32
CA ARG A 12 -2.96 0.95 19.46
C ARG A 12 -2.32 0.06 20.53
N ARG A 13 -3.00 -1.04 20.91
CA ARG A 13 -2.53 -1.97 21.95
C ARG A 13 -1.30 -2.77 21.56
N CYS A 14 -1.27 -3.30 20.33
CA CYS A 14 -0.17 -4.19 19.92
C CYS A 14 1.12 -3.44 19.55
N GLY A 15 1.07 -2.12 19.41
CA GLY A 15 2.26 -1.33 19.08
C GLY A 15 2.78 -1.51 17.66
N CYS A 16 2.06 -2.19 16.75
CA CYS A 16 2.49 -2.41 15.37
C CYS A 16 2.35 -1.17 14.49
N GLY A 17 3.07 -1.15 13.37
CA GLY A 17 2.82 -0.23 12.27
C GLY A 17 1.50 -0.55 11.56
N CYS A 18 0.92 0.43 10.89
CA CYS A 18 -0.31 0.25 10.15
C CYS A 18 -0.31 1.01 8.83
N VAL A 19 -1.03 0.46 7.86
CA VAL A 19 -1.24 1.11 6.55
C VAL A 19 -2.71 1.47 6.42
N VAL A 20 -3.00 2.76 6.27
CA VAL A 20 -4.35 3.23 5.94
C VAL A 20 -4.48 3.46 4.44
N MET A 21 -5.38 2.73 3.80
CA MET A 21 -5.57 2.76 2.34
C MET A 21 -6.89 3.41 1.96
N HIS A 22 -6.85 4.24 0.92
CA HIS A 22 -8.05 4.78 0.30
C HIS A 22 -8.73 3.75 -0.61
N MET A 23 -10.03 3.60 -0.43
CA MET A 23 -10.92 2.84 -1.30
C MET A 23 -12.27 3.57 -1.39
N LYS A 24 -12.79 3.76 -2.60
CA LYS A 24 -14.14 4.32 -2.84
C LYS A 24 -15.11 3.18 -3.15
N GLY A 25 -16.25 3.15 -2.44
CA GLY A 25 -17.24 2.07 -2.56
C GLY A 25 -16.91 0.84 -1.71
N GLU A 26 -17.61 -0.24 -1.98
CA GLU A 26 -17.43 -1.54 -1.31
C GLU A 26 -16.71 -2.52 -2.25
N PRO A 27 -15.95 -3.50 -1.72
CA PRO A 27 -15.17 -4.41 -2.55
C PRO A 27 -15.93 -5.08 -3.70
N ALA A 28 -17.20 -5.39 -3.49
CA ALA A 28 -18.05 -6.05 -4.49
C ALA A 28 -18.46 -5.13 -5.65
N THR A 29 -18.59 -3.81 -5.41
CA THR A 29 -19.14 -2.83 -6.37
C THR A 29 -18.22 -1.67 -6.67
N MET A 30 -17.05 -1.60 -6.05
CA MET A 30 -16.13 -0.46 -6.17
C MET A 30 -15.64 -0.18 -7.60
N GLN A 31 -15.74 -1.16 -8.50
CA GLN A 31 -15.33 -1.02 -9.91
C GLN A 31 -16.51 -0.64 -10.83
N ASP A 32 -17.72 -0.58 -10.29
CA ASP A 32 -18.91 -0.20 -11.05
C ASP A 32 -18.95 1.32 -11.22
N ASN A 33 -18.34 1.81 -12.29
CA ASN A 33 -18.30 3.22 -12.67
C ASN A 33 -17.86 4.19 -11.54
N PRO A 34 -16.64 4.05 -10.99
CA PRO A 34 -16.15 4.98 -9.97
C PRO A 34 -16.00 6.39 -10.54
N VAL A 35 -16.63 7.38 -9.89
CA VAL A 35 -16.63 8.79 -10.31
C VAL A 35 -15.88 9.64 -9.28
N TYR A 36 -15.00 10.51 -9.75
CA TYR A 36 -14.30 11.54 -8.99
C TYR A 36 -14.46 12.89 -9.69
N GLN A 37 -14.56 13.96 -8.93
CA GLN A 37 -14.40 15.33 -9.46
C GLN A 37 -12.91 15.65 -9.60
N ASP A 38 -12.13 15.34 -8.57
CA ASP A 38 -10.66 15.42 -8.53
C ASP A 38 -10.16 14.22 -7.72
N VAL A 39 -9.64 13.21 -8.42
CA VAL A 39 -9.20 11.97 -7.77
C VAL A 39 -8.01 12.21 -6.82
N VAL A 40 -7.13 13.15 -7.15
CA VAL A 40 -5.94 13.44 -6.35
C VAL A 40 -6.34 14.15 -5.05
N ALA A 41 -7.15 15.19 -5.14
CA ALA A 41 -7.62 15.93 -3.98
C ALA A 41 -8.50 15.06 -3.07
N GLU A 42 -9.46 14.31 -3.64
CA GLU A 42 -10.34 13.44 -2.85
C GLU A 42 -9.56 12.35 -2.10
N VAL A 43 -8.56 11.73 -2.75
CA VAL A 43 -7.72 10.70 -2.11
C VAL A 43 -6.80 11.30 -1.06
N ARG A 44 -6.15 12.43 -1.36
CA ARG A 44 -5.31 13.15 -0.41
C ARG A 44 -6.07 13.52 0.86
N ASP A 45 -7.22 14.14 0.70
CA ASP A 45 -8.04 14.62 1.82
C ASP A 45 -8.55 13.46 2.68
N TYR A 46 -8.99 12.36 2.03
CA TYR A 46 -9.36 11.14 2.76
C TYR A 46 -8.18 10.57 3.58
N LEU A 47 -6.99 10.47 3.00
CA LEU A 47 -5.82 9.92 3.69
C LEU A 47 -5.37 10.82 4.84
N ARG A 48 -5.39 12.14 4.66
CA ARG A 48 -5.13 13.13 5.72
C ARG A 48 -6.07 12.90 6.91
N ASP A 49 -7.37 12.85 6.65
CA ASP A 49 -8.39 12.76 7.69
C ASP A 49 -8.35 11.39 8.38
N ALA A 50 -8.12 10.32 7.61
CA ALA A 50 -7.99 8.97 8.16
C ALA A 50 -6.72 8.80 9.02
N ALA A 51 -5.59 9.36 8.60
CA ALA A 51 -4.35 9.34 9.39
C ALA A 51 -4.49 10.18 10.67
N ALA A 52 -5.08 11.38 10.59
CA ALA A 52 -5.39 12.21 11.75
C ALA A 52 -6.31 11.50 12.76
N ALA A 53 -7.29 10.73 12.28
CA ALA A 53 -8.15 9.93 13.15
C ALA A 53 -7.40 8.78 13.85
N LEU A 54 -6.35 8.22 13.25
CA LEU A 54 -5.48 7.22 13.88
C LEU A 54 -4.59 7.87 14.95
N GLU A 55 -4.01 9.04 14.67
CA GLU A 55 -3.25 9.82 15.68
C GLU A 55 -4.12 10.19 16.87
N ALA A 56 -5.35 10.67 16.63
CA ALA A 56 -6.32 10.99 17.69
C ALA A 56 -6.71 9.77 18.52
N ALA A 57 -6.65 8.56 17.95
CA ALA A 57 -6.86 7.31 18.65
C ALA A 57 -5.61 6.85 19.47
N GLY A 58 -4.53 7.63 19.50
CA GLY A 58 -3.31 7.34 20.25
C GLY A 58 -2.32 6.43 19.51
N ILE A 59 -2.40 6.34 18.18
CA ILE A 59 -1.38 5.66 17.38
C ILE A 59 -0.33 6.70 17.00
N ASP A 60 0.93 6.41 17.32
CA ASP A 60 2.04 7.30 17.00
C ASP A 60 2.18 7.52 15.49
N ARG A 61 2.43 8.77 15.08
CA ARG A 61 2.57 9.17 13.67
C ARG A 61 3.61 8.34 12.92
N SER A 62 4.73 8.00 13.57
CA SER A 62 5.81 7.19 13.00
C SER A 62 5.39 5.75 12.64
N ARG A 63 4.25 5.29 13.15
CA ARG A 63 3.67 3.98 12.91
C ARG A 63 2.59 3.97 11.82
N ILE A 64 2.29 5.13 11.24
CA ILE A 64 1.24 5.28 10.23
C ILE A 64 1.87 5.42 8.85
N CYS A 65 1.48 4.54 7.93
CA CYS A 65 1.76 4.63 6.51
C CYS A 65 0.46 4.85 5.74
N VAL A 66 0.48 5.63 4.66
CA VAL A 66 -0.69 5.88 3.83
C VAL A 66 -0.55 5.21 2.47
N ASP A 67 -1.66 4.67 1.93
CA ASP A 67 -1.72 4.03 0.61
C ASP A 67 -2.85 4.68 -0.21
N PRO A 68 -2.55 5.32 -1.34
CA PRO A 68 -3.56 5.92 -2.22
C PRO A 68 -4.51 4.89 -2.84
N GLY A 69 -4.24 3.60 -2.72
CA GLY A 69 -5.11 2.52 -3.18
C GLY A 69 -5.27 2.47 -4.69
N PRO A 70 -4.18 2.38 -5.49
CA PRO A 70 -4.27 2.21 -6.94
C PRO A 70 -5.22 1.08 -7.32
N GLY A 71 -6.20 1.33 -8.19
CA GLY A 71 -7.17 0.32 -8.64
C GLY A 71 -8.30 -0.03 -7.67
N PHE A 72 -8.35 0.54 -6.45
CA PHE A 72 -9.46 0.34 -5.52
C PHE A 72 -10.51 1.44 -5.66
N GLY A 73 -11.64 1.13 -6.33
CA GLY A 73 -12.67 2.11 -6.68
C GLY A 73 -12.14 3.21 -7.60
N LYS A 74 -11.29 2.86 -8.55
CA LYS A 74 -10.64 3.78 -9.50
C LYS A 74 -10.54 3.15 -10.88
N THR A 75 -10.82 3.93 -11.92
CA THR A 75 -10.50 3.56 -13.30
C THR A 75 -8.99 3.53 -13.53
N PRO A 76 -8.49 2.91 -14.62
CA PRO A 76 -7.08 3.03 -15.01
C PRO A 76 -6.63 4.48 -15.15
N LYS A 77 -7.46 5.34 -15.75
CA LYS A 77 -7.17 6.78 -15.89
C LYS A 77 -7.01 7.47 -14.53
N HIS A 78 -7.93 7.25 -13.59
CA HIS A 78 -7.82 7.79 -12.23
C HIS A 78 -6.56 7.29 -11.53
N THR A 79 -6.19 6.03 -11.75
CA THR A 79 -5.00 5.44 -11.13
C THR A 79 -3.72 6.07 -11.65
N ILE A 80 -3.60 6.25 -12.96
CA ILE A 80 -2.45 6.89 -13.61
C ILE A 80 -2.33 8.34 -13.17
N GLU A 81 -3.43 9.09 -13.13
CA GLU A 81 -3.46 10.47 -12.67
C GLU A 81 -3.00 10.60 -11.23
N LEU A 82 -3.47 9.70 -10.36
CA LEU A 82 -3.09 9.65 -8.95
C LEU A 82 -1.59 9.36 -8.76
N ILE A 83 -1.03 8.39 -9.52
CA ILE A 83 0.41 8.07 -9.44
C ILE A 83 1.25 9.24 -9.95
N ARG A 84 0.88 9.87 -11.06
CA ARG A 84 1.60 11.04 -11.60
C ARG A 84 1.65 12.22 -10.64
N ASN A 85 0.64 12.35 -9.79
CA ASN A 85 0.54 13.40 -8.77
C ASN A 85 0.79 12.88 -7.35
N LEU A 86 1.59 11.81 -7.21
CA LEU A 86 1.85 11.16 -5.92
C LEU A 86 2.46 12.12 -4.90
N HIS A 87 3.20 13.14 -5.35
CA HIS A 87 3.77 14.18 -4.51
C HIS A 87 2.73 14.90 -3.62
N GLU A 88 1.47 15.02 -4.07
CA GLU A 88 0.38 15.58 -3.25
C GLU A 88 0.07 14.71 -2.01
N ILE A 89 0.22 13.39 -2.14
CA ILE A 89 0.07 12.47 -1.01
C ILE A 89 1.33 12.48 -0.13
N VAL A 90 2.52 12.54 -0.75
CA VAL A 90 3.81 12.63 -0.04
C VAL A 90 3.87 13.88 0.84
N HIS A 91 3.32 15.01 0.39
CA HIS A 91 3.25 16.24 1.18
C HIS A 91 2.41 16.15 2.46
N LEU A 92 1.63 15.07 2.68
CA LEU A 92 1.00 14.80 3.97
C LEU A 92 2.02 14.48 5.07
N GLY A 93 3.26 14.14 4.69
CA GLY A 93 4.37 13.88 5.61
C GLY A 93 4.27 12.54 6.35
N TYR A 94 3.57 11.56 5.78
CA TYR A 94 3.59 10.15 6.19
C TYR A 94 4.37 9.33 5.16
N PRO A 95 4.99 8.19 5.54
CA PRO A 95 5.43 7.21 4.56
C PRO A 95 4.31 6.83 3.61
N VAL A 96 4.60 6.75 2.31
CA VAL A 96 3.60 6.42 1.28
C VAL A 96 3.87 5.03 0.74
N MET A 97 2.90 4.13 0.89
CA MET A 97 2.93 2.81 0.26
C MET A 97 2.24 2.86 -1.10
N VAL A 98 2.86 2.24 -2.10
CA VAL A 98 2.25 2.05 -3.43
C VAL A 98 2.23 0.56 -3.78
N ALA A 99 1.04 0.06 -4.13
CA ALA A 99 0.80 -1.32 -4.50
C ALA A 99 0.27 -1.40 -5.92
N VAL A 100 1.15 -1.43 -6.91
CA VAL A 100 0.80 -1.43 -8.35
C VAL A 100 0.88 -2.80 -9.00
N SER A 101 1.55 -3.75 -8.36
CA SER A 101 1.94 -5.03 -8.92
C SER A 101 0.75 -5.83 -9.47
N ARG A 102 0.86 -6.25 -10.73
CA ARG A 102 -0.08 -7.09 -11.50
C ARG A 102 -1.49 -6.48 -11.65
N LYS A 103 -1.68 -5.21 -11.31
CA LYS A 103 -2.99 -4.57 -11.38
C LYS A 103 -3.46 -4.37 -12.83
N ARG A 104 -4.79 -4.27 -12.99
CA ARG A 104 -5.44 -4.15 -14.32
C ARG A 104 -4.91 -2.96 -15.11
N PHE A 105 -4.73 -1.80 -14.48
CA PHE A 105 -4.24 -0.60 -15.15
C PHE A 105 -2.82 -0.79 -15.73
N VAL A 106 -1.96 -1.61 -15.07
CA VAL A 106 -0.63 -1.96 -15.59
C VAL A 106 -0.79 -2.77 -16.89
N GLY A 107 -1.68 -3.77 -16.88
CA GLY A 107 -1.96 -4.55 -18.08
C GLY A 107 -2.45 -3.69 -19.25
N GLU A 108 -3.37 -2.76 -18.98
CA GLU A 108 -3.92 -1.86 -19.99
C GLU A 108 -2.88 -0.85 -20.49
N ALA A 109 -2.10 -0.23 -19.58
CA ALA A 109 -1.11 0.80 -19.94
C ALA A 109 0.06 0.24 -20.76
N TYR A 110 0.45 -1.00 -20.51
CA TYR A 110 1.60 -1.64 -21.16
C TYR A 110 1.20 -2.71 -22.18
N HIS A 111 -0.09 -2.87 -22.46
CA HIS A 111 -0.65 -3.87 -23.38
C HIS A 111 -0.23 -5.31 -23.02
N VAL A 112 -0.27 -5.65 -21.72
CA VAL A 112 0.08 -6.97 -21.20
C VAL A 112 -1.16 -7.62 -20.57
N GLU A 113 -1.69 -8.65 -21.24
CA GLU A 113 -2.92 -9.33 -20.80
C GLU A 113 -2.66 -10.28 -19.63
N GLU A 114 -1.65 -11.14 -19.75
CA GLU A 114 -1.33 -12.16 -18.78
C GLU A 114 -0.78 -11.58 -17.47
N LEU A 115 -1.29 -12.08 -16.33
CA LEU A 115 -0.95 -11.56 -15.01
C LEU A 115 0.53 -11.64 -14.67
N HIS A 116 1.19 -12.77 -14.99
CA HIS A 116 2.60 -12.98 -14.68
C HIS A 116 3.53 -12.14 -15.56
N ASP A 117 3.12 -11.88 -16.80
CA ASP A 117 3.90 -11.08 -17.74
C ASP A 117 3.90 -9.59 -17.35
N ARG A 118 2.97 -9.17 -16.48
CA ARG A 118 2.93 -7.80 -15.92
C ARG A 118 4.04 -7.51 -14.92
N ASP A 119 4.89 -8.47 -14.55
CA ASP A 119 5.88 -8.26 -13.50
C ASP A 119 6.92 -7.20 -13.89
N VAL A 120 7.39 -7.20 -15.13
CA VAL A 120 8.35 -6.18 -15.64
C VAL A 120 7.73 -4.79 -15.59
N ALA A 121 6.51 -4.63 -16.13
CA ALA A 121 5.78 -3.37 -16.11
C ALA A 121 5.44 -2.93 -14.68
N SER A 122 5.11 -3.88 -13.79
CA SER A 122 4.88 -3.61 -12.39
C SER A 122 6.12 -3.10 -11.66
N ALA A 123 7.30 -3.64 -11.99
CA ALA A 123 8.56 -3.16 -11.43
C ALA A 123 8.91 -1.76 -11.95
N ALA A 124 8.65 -1.47 -13.22
CA ALA A 124 8.82 -0.12 -13.79
C ALA A 124 7.89 0.91 -13.14
N GLU A 125 6.61 0.56 -12.93
CA GLU A 125 5.66 1.43 -12.20
C GLU A 125 6.03 1.62 -10.73
N ALA A 126 6.60 0.60 -10.08
CA ALA A 126 7.12 0.72 -8.72
C ALA A 126 8.32 1.67 -8.66
N LEU A 127 9.25 1.58 -9.62
CA LEU A 127 10.37 2.50 -9.76
C LEU A 127 9.88 3.94 -9.92
N LEU A 128 8.96 4.20 -10.85
CA LEU A 128 8.37 5.51 -11.06
C LEU A 128 7.70 6.04 -9.78
N ALA A 129 6.94 5.20 -9.08
CA ALA A 129 6.31 5.61 -7.83
C ALA A 129 7.33 6.01 -6.76
N CYS A 130 8.46 5.30 -6.67
CA CYS A 130 9.55 5.63 -5.74
C CYS A 130 10.25 6.94 -6.13
N GLU A 131 10.50 7.18 -7.40
CA GLU A 131 11.03 8.47 -7.88
C GLU A 131 10.10 9.64 -7.57
N LEU A 132 8.78 9.38 -7.52
CA LEU A 132 7.75 10.35 -7.12
C LEU A 132 7.52 10.44 -5.59
N GLY A 133 8.33 9.72 -4.79
CA GLY A 133 8.37 9.84 -3.34
C GLY A 133 7.65 8.73 -2.56
N ALA A 134 7.26 7.61 -3.20
CA ALA A 134 6.82 6.44 -2.45
C ALA A 134 7.97 5.88 -1.60
N SER A 135 7.68 5.54 -0.35
CA SER A 135 8.65 4.98 0.60
C SER A 135 8.53 3.47 0.74
N VAL A 136 7.38 2.91 0.40
CA VAL A 136 7.06 1.49 0.55
C VAL A 136 6.43 0.95 -0.72
N VAL A 137 6.91 -0.18 -1.20
CA VAL A 137 6.32 -0.88 -2.35
C VAL A 137 5.82 -2.25 -1.92
N ARG A 138 4.55 -2.55 -2.23
CA ARG A 138 3.99 -3.90 -2.09
C ARG A 138 3.89 -4.57 -3.45
N THR A 139 4.60 -5.68 -3.61
CA THR A 139 4.74 -6.37 -4.90
C THR A 139 4.58 -7.89 -4.78
N HIS A 140 4.25 -8.57 -5.90
CA HIS A 140 4.21 -10.03 -6.00
C HIS A 140 5.58 -10.62 -6.37
N ASN A 141 6.34 -9.94 -7.23
CA ASN A 141 7.69 -10.36 -7.64
C ASN A 141 8.71 -9.45 -6.96
N VAL A 142 9.16 -9.88 -5.77
CA VAL A 142 10.08 -9.11 -4.93
C VAL A 142 11.45 -9.00 -5.57
N GLU A 143 11.97 -10.09 -6.13
CA GLU A 143 13.30 -10.14 -6.74
C GLU A 143 13.42 -9.13 -7.89
N MET A 144 12.48 -9.16 -8.83
CA MET A 144 12.47 -8.24 -9.97
C MET A 144 12.29 -6.79 -9.52
N THR A 145 11.38 -6.54 -8.57
CA THR A 145 11.14 -5.19 -8.06
C THR A 145 12.37 -4.66 -7.32
N ALA A 146 13.00 -5.47 -6.46
CA ALA A 146 14.23 -5.08 -5.77
C ALA A 146 15.38 -4.78 -6.75
N ALA A 147 15.52 -5.59 -7.81
CA ALA A 147 16.51 -5.34 -8.85
C ALA A 147 16.27 -4.00 -9.58
N ALA A 148 15.02 -3.64 -9.83
CA ALA A 148 14.66 -2.36 -10.44
C ALA A 148 14.94 -1.16 -9.52
N LEU A 149 14.82 -1.35 -8.20
CA LEU A 149 14.96 -0.28 -7.20
C LEU A 149 16.38 -0.14 -6.61
N LYS A 150 17.31 -1.04 -6.95
CA LYS A 150 18.63 -1.16 -6.30
C LYS A 150 19.47 0.12 -6.29
N ASP A 151 19.30 0.98 -7.29
CA ASP A 151 20.07 2.21 -7.45
C ASP A 151 19.35 3.45 -6.89
N LEU A 152 18.13 3.28 -6.36
CA LEU A 152 17.38 4.36 -5.72
C LEU A 152 17.92 4.64 -4.32
N ARG A 153 18.11 5.92 -4.03
CA ARG A 153 18.43 6.42 -2.69
C ARG A 153 17.52 7.61 -2.37
N PRO A 154 16.94 7.68 -1.16
CA PRO A 154 17.08 6.82 0.01
C PRO A 154 16.43 5.44 -0.14
N ALA A 155 16.77 4.52 0.76
CA ALA A 155 16.31 3.14 0.76
C ALA A 155 14.78 3.05 0.66
N VAL A 156 14.32 2.16 -0.21
CA VAL A 156 12.91 1.85 -0.40
C VAL A 156 12.59 0.55 0.35
N LEU A 157 11.54 0.56 1.16
CA LEU A 157 11.10 -0.63 1.86
C LEU A 157 10.16 -1.45 0.97
N LEU A 158 10.51 -2.72 0.72
CA LEU A 158 9.65 -3.68 0.03
C LEU A 158 8.79 -4.43 1.04
N GLY A 159 7.46 -4.28 0.91
CA GLY A 159 6.52 -5.04 1.70
C GLY A 159 6.07 -6.32 0.97
N LEU A 160 6.18 -7.45 1.66
CA LEU A 160 5.62 -8.72 1.20
C LEU A 160 4.18 -8.86 1.67
N GLY A 161 3.25 -9.09 0.75
CA GLY A 161 1.88 -9.44 1.08
C GLY A 161 1.65 -10.93 0.86
N SER A 162 1.26 -11.68 1.88
CA SER A 162 0.76 -13.03 1.74
C SER A 162 -0.76 -13.05 1.93
N ASN A 163 -1.48 -13.59 0.95
CA ASN A 163 -2.92 -13.88 1.08
C ASN A 163 -3.16 -15.30 1.64
N VAL A 164 -2.10 -16.03 1.96
CA VAL A 164 -2.20 -17.37 2.55
C VAL A 164 -2.34 -17.18 4.05
N ALA A 165 -3.55 -17.40 4.58
CA ALA A 165 -3.73 -17.65 5.99
C ALA A 165 -3.06 -18.99 6.32
N LEU A 166 -2.17 -19.04 7.30
CA LEU A 166 -1.87 -20.29 7.98
C LEU A 166 -3.19 -20.84 8.48
N VAL A 167 -3.42 -22.17 8.32
CA VAL A 167 -4.65 -22.82 8.73
C VAL A 167 -4.90 -22.47 10.19
N ALA A 168 -5.90 -21.64 10.43
CA ALA A 168 -6.32 -21.21 11.75
C ALA A 168 -7.79 -21.59 11.90
N GLU A 169 -8.17 -22.01 13.10
CA GLU A 169 -9.56 -22.24 13.46
C GLU A 169 -10.41 -20.97 13.24
N PRO A 170 -11.72 -21.09 12.95
CA PRO A 170 -12.59 -19.94 12.76
C PRO A 170 -12.56 -19.01 13.99
N GLY A 171 -12.06 -17.81 13.82
CA GLY A 171 -11.85 -16.80 14.87
C GLY A 171 -10.38 -16.45 15.15
N GLU A 172 -9.43 -17.30 14.78
CA GLU A 172 -7.98 -17.07 14.96
C GLU A 172 -7.31 -16.44 13.73
N GLU A 173 -8.04 -16.26 12.62
CA GLU A 173 -7.48 -15.72 11.37
C GLU A 173 -6.77 -14.37 11.54
N THR A 174 -7.27 -13.52 12.43
CA THR A 174 -6.71 -12.19 12.63
C THR A 174 -5.39 -12.25 13.36
N GLU A 175 -5.29 -13.11 14.39
CA GLU A 175 -4.04 -13.30 15.16
C GLU A 175 -2.98 -14.01 14.33
N ALA A 176 -3.35 -15.01 13.53
CA ALA A 176 -2.45 -15.71 12.62
C ALA A 176 -1.91 -14.75 11.52
N LYS A 177 -2.75 -13.88 10.96
CA LYS A 177 -2.33 -12.86 9.99
C LYS A 177 -1.40 -11.81 10.63
N ILE A 178 -1.66 -11.41 11.87
CA ILE A 178 -0.78 -10.50 12.63
C ILE A 178 0.56 -11.18 12.92
N ALA A 179 0.58 -12.45 13.31
CA ALA A 179 1.80 -13.20 13.55
C ALA A 179 2.65 -13.35 12.27
N GLN A 180 2.02 -13.62 11.12
CA GLN A 180 2.70 -13.65 9.82
C GLN A 180 3.28 -12.28 9.42
N LEU A 181 2.53 -11.19 9.64
CA LEU A 181 3.02 -9.84 9.38
C LEU A 181 4.22 -9.51 10.26
N ASN A 182 4.16 -9.86 11.55
CA ASN A 182 5.26 -9.64 12.49
C ASN A 182 6.49 -10.51 12.14
N LEU A 183 6.29 -11.74 11.67
CA LEU A 183 7.38 -12.59 11.20
C LEU A 183 8.03 -12.01 9.94
N ALA A 184 7.23 -11.55 8.97
CA ALA A 184 7.72 -10.92 7.75
C ALA A 184 8.46 -9.60 8.04
N VAL A 185 7.94 -8.77 8.95
CA VAL A 185 8.60 -7.55 9.42
C VAL A 185 9.90 -7.90 10.16
N GLY A 186 9.91 -8.92 11.03
CA GLY A 186 11.10 -9.41 11.71
C GLY A 186 12.17 -9.91 10.76
N GLN A 187 11.80 -10.61 9.68
CA GLN A 187 12.72 -11.04 8.64
C GLN A 187 13.27 -9.87 7.82
N LEU A 188 12.45 -8.86 7.52
CA LEU A 188 12.90 -7.62 6.86
C LEU A 188 13.89 -6.86 7.75
N CYS A 189 13.67 -6.80 9.07
CA CYS A 189 14.57 -6.16 10.04
C CYS A 189 15.93 -6.86 10.14
N SER A 190 16.03 -8.15 9.80
CA SER A 190 17.26 -8.93 9.86
C SER A 190 18.11 -8.85 8.58
N LEU A 191 17.62 -8.21 7.53
CA LEU A 191 18.38 -8.02 6.30
C LEU A 191 19.47 -6.95 6.51
N PRO A 192 20.72 -7.21 6.07
CA PRO A 192 21.77 -6.20 6.10
C PRO A 192 21.33 -4.93 5.39
N ASP A 193 21.60 -3.78 6.00
CA ASP A 193 21.26 -2.44 5.49
C ASP A 193 19.76 -2.04 5.51
N THR A 194 18.90 -2.80 6.18
CA THR A 194 17.49 -2.39 6.39
C THR A 194 17.41 -1.56 7.67
N GLN A 195 17.26 -0.24 7.54
CA GLN A 195 16.87 0.62 8.67
C GLN A 195 15.34 0.76 8.64
N ILE A 196 14.68 0.26 9.69
CA ILE A 196 13.28 0.59 9.96
C ILE A 196 13.29 1.91 10.73
N MET A 197 12.84 2.95 10.04
CA MET A 197 12.50 4.23 10.68
C MET A 197 11.04 4.20 11.11
#